data_926d928dc1c80f8483adf8ba24867aa6
#
_entry.id   926d928dc1c80f8483adf8ba24867aa6
#
_cell.length_a   1.000
_cell.length_b   1.000
_cell.length_c   1.000
_cell.angle_alpha   90.00
_cell.angle_beta   90.00
_cell.angle_gamma   90.00
#
_symmetry.space_group_name_H-M   'P 1'
#
loop_
_entity.id
_entity.type
_entity.pdbx_description
1 polymer ?
#
loop_
_entity_poly.entity_id
_entity_poly.type
_entity_poly.pdbx_seq_one_letter_code
_entity_poly.pdbx_strand_id
1 'polypeptide(L)' 'MGWTDDRVATLKKLWLDGLSASQIAKQLGGVTRNAVIKK' A
#
# COMPACT_ATOMS: atom_id res chain seq x y z
N MET A 1 -12.96 -4.97 0.44
CA MET A 1 -12.18 -3.85 -0.08
C MET A 1 -11.34 -4.30 -1.25
N GLY A 2 -11.38 -3.56 -2.35
CA GLY A 2 -10.61 -3.92 -3.53
C GLY A 2 -9.46 -2.97 -3.77
N TRP A 3 -8.55 -3.37 -4.63
CA TRP A 3 -7.45 -2.53 -5.07
C TRP A 3 -7.89 -1.72 -6.28
N THR A 4 -8.27 -0.48 -6.02
CA THR A 4 -8.66 0.44 -7.10
C THR A 4 -7.40 1.05 -7.72
N ASP A 5 -7.57 1.69 -8.88
CA ASP A 5 -6.44 2.35 -9.54
C ASP A 5 -5.80 3.40 -8.63
N ASP A 6 -6.62 4.13 -7.88
CA ASP A 6 -6.12 5.14 -6.96
C ASP A 6 -5.26 4.51 -5.86
N ARG A 7 -5.70 3.37 -5.33
CA ARG A 7 -4.95 2.70 -4.29
C ARG A 7 -3.66 2.12 -4.82
N VAL A 8 -3.70 1.56 -6.02
CA VAL A 8 -2.50 1.02 -6.64
C VAL A 8 -1.49 2.13 -6.90
N ALA A 9 -1.95 3.27 -7.39
CA ALA A 9 -1.07 4.41 -7.63
C ALA A 9 -0.42 4.90 -6.33
N THR A 10 -1.20 4.98 -5.26
CA THR A 10 -0.68 5.38 -3.95
C THR A 10 0.35 4.38 -3.44
N LEU A 11 0.06 3.09 -3.61
CA LEU A 11 0.99 2.05 -3.20
C LEU A 11 2.33 2.19 -3.91
N LYS A 12 2.30 2.38 -5.21
CA LYS A 12 3.52 2.55 -6.00
C LYS A 12 4.31 3.77 -5.55
N LYS A 13 3.61 4.86 -5.29
CA LYS A 13 4.26 6.09 -4.85
C LYS A 13 4.97 5.89 -3.51
N LEU A 14 4.33 5.19 -2.59
CA LEU A 14 4.92 4.93 -1.29
C LEU A 14 6.12 4.00 -1.39
N TRP A 15 6.07 3.03 -2.30
CA TRP A 15 7.22 2.18 -2.57
C TRP A 15 8.41 2.99 -3.07
N LEU A 16 8.16 3.94 -3.96
CA LEU A 16 9.21 4.81 -4.49
C LEU A 16 9.79 5.71 -3.41
N ASP A 17 8.98 6.07 -2.43
CA ASP A 17 9.45 6.87 -1.29
C ASP A 17 10.34 6.06 -0.34
N GLY A 18 10.41 4.75 -0.54
CA GLY A 18 11.27 3.91 0.27
C GLY A 18 10.61 3.39 1.54
N LEU A 19 9.29 3.45 1.61
CA LEU A 19 8.57 2.96 2.78
C LEU A 19 8.48 1.44 2.76
N SER A 20 8.47 0.85 3.96
CA SER A 20 8.27 -0.59 4.08
C SER A 20 6.80 -0.93 3.94
N ALA A 21 6.51 -2.23 3.72
CA ALA A 21 5.13 -2.71 3.59
C ALA A 21 4.30 -2.33 4.80
N SER A 22 4.87 -2.44 6.00
CA SER A 22 4.17 -2.05 7.23
C SER A 22 3.83 -0.56 7.23
N GLN A 23 4.78 0.27 6.80
CA GLN A 23 4.56 1.71 6.73
C GLN A 23 3.49 2.05 5.70
N ILE A 24 3.55 1.38 4.54
CA ILE A 24 2.58 1.61 3.47
C ILE A 24 1.18 1.24 3.96
N ALA A 25 1.05 0.09 4.64
CA ALA A 25 -0.23 -0.34 5.17
C ALA A 25 -0.81 0.69 6.13
N LYS A 26 0.03 1.29 6.97
CA LYS A 26 -0.41 2.34 7.89
C LYS A 26 -0.87 3.58 7.15
N GLN A 27 -0.14 3.97 6.10
CA GLN A 27 -0.48 5.16 5.33
C GLN A 27 -1.79 4.99 4.58
N LEU A 28 -1.99 3.82 3.99
CA LEU A 28 -3.21 3.55 3.25
C LEU A 28 -4.43 3.43 4.15
N GLY A 29 -4.24 2.77 5.30
CA GLY A 29 -5.34 2.51 6.21
C GLY A 29 -6.25 1.42 5.68
N GLY A 30 -6.85 0.65 6.57
CA GLY A 30 -7.81 -0.38 6.19
C GLY A 30 -7.21 -1.57 5.47
N VAL A 31 -5.88 -1.65 5.37
CA VAL A 31 -5.21 -2.81 4.76
C VAL A 31 -4.15 -3.31 5.72
N THR A 32 -3.80 -4.59 5.58
CA THR A 32 -2.74 -5.19 6.36
C THR A 32 -1.45 -5.21 5.57
N ARG A 33 -0.34 -5.44 6.28
CA ARG A 33 0.95 -5.61 5.63
C ARG A 33 0.91 -6.71 4.57
N ASN A 34 0.20 -7.80 4.86
CA ASN A 34 0.10 -8.91 3.89
C ASN A 34 -0.63 -8.49 2.62
N ALA A 35 -1.64 -7.64 2.75
CA ALA A 35 -2.36 -7.14 1.58
C ALA A 35 -1.45 -6.31 0.70
N VAL A 36 -0.57 -5.53 1.29
CA VAL A 36 0.40 -4.72 0.54
C VAL A 36 1.39 -5.62 -0.18
N ILE A 37 1.90 -6.63 0.50
CA ILE A 37 2.89 -7.53 -0.08
C ILE A 37 2.31 -8.34 -1.23
N LYS A 38 1.09 -8.81 -1.08
CA LYS A 38 0.45 -9.64 -2.11
C LYS A 38 -0.02 -8.84 -3.33
N LYS A 39 -0.08 -7.55 -3.21
CA LYS A 39 -0.46 -6.74 -4.33
C LYS A 39 0.62 -6.78 -5.36
#